data_2b10c50aaf4e804f92720712239ca948
#
_entry.id   2b10c50aaf4e804f92720712239ca948
#
_cell.length_a   1.000
_cell.length_b   1.000
_cell.length_c   1.000
_cell.angle_alpha   90.00
_cell.angle_beta   90.00
_cell.angle_gamma   90.00
#
_symmetry.space_group_name_H-M   'P 1'
#
loop_
_entity.id
_entity.type
_entity.pdbx_description
1 polymer ?
#
loop_
_entity_poly.entity_id
_entity_poly.type
_entity_poly.pdbx_seq_one_letter_code
_entity_poly.pdbx_strand_id
1 'polypeptide(L)'
;MGEDISKAAEREVREETGIISSFTEVLGFRHQLKIQFGRGDLYVICRMKAENKTIKVDEEIDDARWIELSEFATNNKYAMLDPIVKMLIDDDRGFFETSMPSTVPERDNYMMYSSK
;
A
#
# COMPACT_ATOMS: atom_id res chain seq x y z
N MET A 1 -15.76 -6.35 -2.72
CA MET A 1 -15.65 -7.74 -2.30
C MET A 1 -14.98 -8.60 -3.35
N GLY A 2 -14.11 -9.54 -2.97
CA GLY A 2 -13.40 -10.36 -3.94
C GLY A 2 -12.25 -9.67 -4.65
N GLU A 3 -11.82 -8.54 -4.14
CA GLU A 3 -10.72 -7.79 -4.71
C GLU A 3 -9.43 -8.10 -3.94
N ASP A 4 -8.35 -8.41 -4.69
CA ASP A 4 -7.05 -8.65 -4.09
C ASP A 4 -6.46 -7.36 -3.50
N ILE A 5 -5.51 -7.50 -2.59
CA ILE A 5 -4.81 -6.33 -2.02
C ILE A 5 -4.19 -5.49 -3.14
N SER A 6 -3.55 -6.13 -4.11
CA SER A 6 -2.93 -5.41 -5.24
C SER A 6 -3.93 -4.59 -6.02
N LYS A 7 -5.09 -5.18 -6.34
CA LYS A 7 -6.12 -4.50 -7.11
C LYS A 7 -6.77 -3.37 -6.32
N ALA A 8 -7.00 -3.60 -5.05
CA ALA A 8 -7.55 -2.56 -4.17
C ALA A 8 -6.60 -1.37 -4.08
N ALA A 9 -5.30 -1.63 -3.88
CA ALA A 9 -4.31 -0.56 -3.79
C ALA A 9 -4.22 0.24 -5.09
N GLU A 10 -4.19 -0.44 -6.23
CA GLU A 10 -4.15 0.22 -7.53
C GLU A 10 -5.38 1.09 -7.76
N ARG A 11 -6.55 0.57 -7.40
CA ARG A 11 -7.81 1.30 -7.54
C ARG A 11 -7.84 2.54 -6.65
N GLU A 12 -7.48 2.40 -5.39
CA GLU A 12 -7.52 3.51 -4.44
C GLU A 12 -6.55 4.63 -4.81
N VAL A 13 -5.35 4.29 -5.24
CA VAL A 13 -4.38 5.30 -5.71
C VAL A 13 -4.96 6.07 -6.89
N ARG A 14 -5.56 5.37 -7.84
CA ARG A 14 -6.17 6.02 -9.00
C ARG A 14 -7.34 6.91 -8.59
N GLU A 15 -8.21 6.43 -7.72
CA GLU A 15 -9.36 7.20 -7.28
C GLU A 15 -8.96 8.47 -6.51
N GLU A 16 -7.94 8.37 -5.68
CA GLU A 16 -7.53 9.48 -4.82
C GLU A 16 -6.59 10.47 -5.49
N THR A 17 -5.75 10.02 -6.41
CA THR A 17 -4.71 10.88 -7.00
C THR A 17 -4.74 10.95 -8.51
N GLY A 18 -5.51 10.11 -9.18
CA GLY A 18 -5.49 10.00 -10.64
C GLY A 18 -4.28 9.26 -11.19
N ILE A 19 -3.41 8.77 -10.33
CA ILE A 19 -2.19 8.07 -10.74
C ILE A 19 -2.51 6.62 -11.06
N ILE A 20 -2.10 6.19 -12.25
CA ILE A 20 -2.11 4.77 -12.63
C ILE A 20 -0.85 4.15 -12.06
N SER A 21 -1.01 3.12 -11.25
CA SER A 21 0.12 2.48 -10.59
C SER A 21 0.01 0.97 -10.67
N SER A 22 1.16 0.32 -10.51
CA SER A 22 1.24 -1.13 -10.45
C SER A 22 1.72 -1.54 -9.07
N PHE A 23 1.04 -2.52 -8.49
CA PHE A 23 1.44 -3.08 -7.21
C PHE A 23 2.77 -3.83 -7.36
N THR A 24 3.69 -3.61 -6.42
CA THR A 24 4.97 -4.30 -6.40
C THR A 24 5.01 -5.35 -5.29
N GLU A 25 4.76 -4.91 -4.06
CA GLU A 25 4.85 -5.81 -2.90
C GLU A 25 4.19 -5.19 -1.68
N VAL A 26 3.89 -6.03 -0.69
CA VAL A 26 3.45 -5.57 0.62
C VAL A 26 4.69 -5.32 1.46
N LEU A 27 4.86 -4.08 1.92
CA LEU A 27 5.99 -3.71 2.77
C LEU A 27 5.79 -4.15 4.21
N GLY A 28 4.56 -4.14 4.68
CA GLY A 28 4.27 -4.53 6.05
C GLY A 28 2.84 -4.27 6.43
N PHE A 29 2.56 -4.53 7.69
CA PHE A 29 1.24 -4.34 8.27
C PHE A 29 1.37 -3.40 9.46
N ARG A 30 0.35 -2.57 9.66
CA ARG A 30 0.27 -1.72 10.82
C ARG A 30 -1.05 -2.01 11.52
N HIS A 31 -0.97 -2.42 12.77
CA HIS A 31 -2.17 -2.77 13.53
C HIS A 31 -2.42 -1.71 14.59
N GLN A 32 -3.53 -1.01 14.45
CA GLN A 32 -3.97 -0.03 15.43
C GLN A 32 -4.90 -0.73 16.41
N LEU A 33 -4.43 -0.91 17.63
CA LEU A 33 -5.12 -1.73 18.63
C LEU A 33 -6.34 -1.06 19.23
N LYS A 34 -6.34 0.27 19.32
CA LYS A 34 -7.38 0.98 20.05
C LYS A 34 -7.88 2.17 19.26
N ILE A 35 -9.13 2.08 18.86
CA ILE A 35 -9.89 3.20 18.33
C ILE A 35 -11.24 3.19 19.03
N GLN A 36 -12.09 4.16 18.69
CA GLN A 36 -13.42 4.25 19.28
C GLN A 36 -14.16 2.92 19.21
N PHE A 37 -14.92 2.63 20.24
CA PHE A 37 -15.76 1.42 20.35
C PHE A 37 -14.98 0.12 20.43
N GLY A 38 -13.71 0.17 20.83
CA GLY A 38 -12.90 -1.02 21.06
C GLY A 38 -12.50 -1.78 19.81
N ARG A 39 -12.64 -1.19 18.64
CA ARG A 39 -12.23 -1.81 17.39
C ARG A 39 -10.79 -1.46 17.05
N GLY A 40 -10.09 -2.41 16.45
CA GLY A 40 -8.79 -2.17 15.88
C GLY A 40 -8.85 -2.17 14.37
N ASP A 41 -7.89 -1.53 13.74
CA ASP A 41 -7.74 -1.53 12.29
C ASP A 41 -6.42 -2.16 11.90
N LEU A 42 -6.43 -2.89 10.79
CA LEU A 42 -5.25 -3.43 10.18
C LEU A 42 -4.98 -2.70 8.88
N TYR A 43 -3.83 -2.05 8.81
CA TYR A 43 -3.40 -1.35 7.61
C TYR A 43 -2.38 -2.19 6.86
N VAL A 44 -2.57 -2.33 5.56
CA VAL A 44 -1.63 -3.00 4.68
C VAL A 44 -0.86 -1.94 3.92
N ILE A 45 0.46 -1.93 4.07
CA ILE A 45 1.31 -0.93 3.44
C ILE A 45 1.91 -1.55 2.19
N CYS A 46 1.62 -0.94 1.05
CA CYS A 46 2.02 -1.47 -0.25
C CYS A 46 3.03 -0.56 -0.94
N ARG A 47 3.99 -1.17 -1.62
CA ARG A 47 4.86 -0.45 -2.55
C ARG A 47 4.21 -0.47 -3.92
N MET A 48 4.06 0.70 -4.50
CA MET A 48 3.45 0.87 -5.81
C MET A 48 4.43 1.54 -6.76
N LYS A 49 4.35 1.16 -8.03
CA LYS A 49 5.13 1.80 -9.09
C LYS A 49 4.19 2.65 -9.94
N ALA A 50 4.47 3.95 -10.02
CA ALA A 50 3.65 4.87 -10.81
C ALA A 50 3.90 4.67 -12.30
N GLU A 51 2.82 4.57 -13.07
CA GLU A 51 2.88 4.47 -14.53
C GLU A 51 2.77 5.85 -15.18
N ASN A 52 2.22 6.84 -14.45
CA ASN A 52 2.17 8.22 -14.90
C ASN A 52 2.46 9.14 -13.71
N LYS A 53 2.54 10.45 -13.95
CA LYS A 53 2.90 11.40 -12.91
C LYS A 53 1.91 12.55 -12.77
N THR A 54 0.85 12.55 -13.57
CA THR A 54 -0.14 13.63 -13.52
C THR A 54 -1.15 13.37 -12.42
N ILE A 55 -1.11 14.18 -11.39
CA ILE A 55 -2.03 14.08 -10.25
C ILE A 55 -3.32 14.80 -10.58
N LYS A 56 -4.46 14.11 -10.34
CA LYS A 56 -5.79 14.68 -10.45
C LYS A 56 -6.55 14.28 -9.21
N VAL A 57 -6.77 15.23 -8.31
CA VAL A 57 -7.52 14.95 -7.09
C VAL A 57 -9.00 15.21 -7.32
N ASP A 58 -9.85 14.43 -6.66
CA ASP A 58 -11.28 14.66 -6.68
C ASP A 58 -11.67 15.62 -5.54
N GLU A 59 -12.97 15.85 -5.38
CA GLU A 59 -13.48 16.80 -4.40
C GLU A 59 -13.23 16.39 -2.95
N GLU A 60 -12.97 15.11 -2.71
CA GLU A 60 -12.75 14.58 -1.36
C GLU A 60 -11.31 14.75 -0.90
N ILE A 61 -10.39 15.02 -1.83
CA ILE A 61 -8.97 15.15 -1.54
C ILE A 61 -8.57 16.60 -1.63
N ASP A 62 -8.08 17.15 -0.52
CA ASP A 62 -7.67 18.55 -0.47
C ASP A 62 -6.45 18.84 -1.31
N ASP A 63 -5.44 17.97 -1.26
CA ASP A 63 -4.19 18.16 -1.98
C ASP A 63 -3.42 16.85 -2.11
N ALA A 64 -2.65 16.75 -3.18
CA ALA A 64 -1.71 15.65 -3.37
C ALA A 64 -0.56 16.15 -4.22
N ARG A 65 0.67 15.72 -3.88
CA ARG A 65 1.86 16.14 -4.63
C ARG A 65 2.93 15.06 -4.59
N TRP A 66 3.80 15.12 -5.57
CA TRP A 66 5.01 14.31 -5.56
C TRP A 66 6.03 14.92 -4.64
N ILE A 67 6.73 14.09 -3.90
CA ILE A 67 7.81 14.53 -3.03
C ILE A 67 8.92 13.48 -3.09
N GLU A 68 10.16 13.94 -3.08
CA GLU A 68 11.28 13.01 -3.02
C GLU A 68 11.35 12.35 -1.65
N LEU A 69 11.65 11.05 -1.65
CA LEU A 69 11.68 10.28 -0.42
C LEU A 69 12.69 10.84 0.57
N SER A 70 13.88 11.23 0.10
CA SER A 70 14.90 11.81 0.97
C SER A 70 14.44 13.13 1.58
N GLU A 71 13.74 13.94 0.81
CA GLU A 71 13.18 15.20 1.31
C GLU A 71 12.10 14.95 2.35
N PHE A 72 11.21 14.00 2.09
CA PHE A 72 10.17 13.62 3.04
C PHE A 72 10.76 13.15 4.36
N ALA A 73 11.77 12.28 4.30
CA ALA A 73 12.42 11.74 5.50
C ALA A 73 13.16 12.82 6.29
N THR A 74 13.78 13.78 5.60
CA THR A 74 14.54 14.85 6.22
C THR A 74 13.63 15.89 6.89
N ASN A 75 12.55 16.26 6.22
CA ASN A 75 11.68 17.36 6.65
C ASN A 75 10.59 16.93 7.64
N ASN A 76 10.40 15.64 7.80
CA ASN A 76 9.41 15.11 8.74
C ASN A 76 10.10 14.27 9.80
N LYS A 77 10.27 14.84 11.00
CA LYS A 77 11.00 14.16 12.09
C LYS A 77 10.34 12.84 12.51
N TYR A 78 9.04 12.72 12.31
CA TYR A 78 8.34 11.49 12.65
C TYR A 78 8.55 10.41 11.60
N ALA A 79 8.80 10.80 10.36
CA ALA A 79 9.05 9.84 9.28
C ALA A 79 10.29 9.00 9.53
N MET A 80 11.33 9.61 10.12
CA MET A 80 12.58 8.90 10.41
C MET A 80 12.40 7.79 11.43
N LEU A 81 11.34 7.85 12.23
CA LEU A 81 11.03 6.84 13.23
C LEU A 81 10.11 5.74 12.69
N ASP A 82 9.60 5.93 11.48
CA ASP A 82 8.66 4.98 10.87
C ASP A 82 9.44 3.86 10.20
N PRO A 83 9.28 2.59 10.62
CA PRO A 83 9.98 1.47 10.00
C PRO A 83 9.69 1.32 8.51
N ILE A 84 8.49 1.70 8.05
CA ILE A 84 8.14 1.62 6.64
C ILE A 84 8.96 2.61 5.82
N VAL A 85 9.13 3.83 6.33
CA VAL A 85 9.95 4.85 5.66
C VAL A 85 11.39 4.36 5.56
N LYS A 86 11.90 3.75 6.62
CA LYS A 86 13.24 3.18 6.62
C LYS A 86 13.39 2.08 5.58
N MET A 87 12.41 1.19 5.47
CA MET A 87 12.41 0.16 4.44
C MET A 87 12.46 0.74 3.03
N LEU A 88 11.74 1.83 2.80
CA LEU A 88 11.74 2.51 1.50
C LEU A 88 13.11 3.10 1.19
N ILE A 89 13.74 3.74 2.17
CA ILE A 89 15.06 4.35 2.01
C ILE A 89 16.12 3.29 1.74
N ASP A 90 16.09 2.20 2.50
CA ASP A 90 17.04 1.11 2.39
C ASP A 90 16.72 0.17 1.22
N ASP A 91 15.61 0.42 0.53
CA ASP A 91 15.12 -0.41 -0.57
C ASP A 91 14.97 -1.88 -0.19
N ASP A 92 14.51 -2.10 1.04
CA ASP A 92 14.26 -3.45 1.53
C ASP A 92 13.07 -4.08 0.82
N ARG A 93 13.13 -5.39 0.68
CA ARG A 93 12.05 -6.16 0.06
C ARG A 93 10.96 -6.49 1.08
N GLY A 94 9.72 -6.47 0.61
CA GLY A 94 8.57 -6.90 1.40
C GLY A 94 8.07 -8.27 0.99
N PHE A 95 6.76 -8.43 0.98
CA PHE A 95 6.10 -9.68 0.63
C PHE A 95 5.46 -9.58 -0.75
N PHE A 96 5.75 -10.56 -1.59
CA PHE A 96 5.17 -10.64 -2.93
C PHE A 96 3.82 -11.34 -2.86
N GLU A 97 2.92 -10.96 -3.74
CA GLU A 97 1.61 -11.58 -3.89
C GLU A 97 1.72 -12.73 -4.89
N THR A 98 1.28 -13.92 -4.50
CA THR A 98 1.30 -15.09 -5.35
C THR A 98 -0.08 -15.74 -5.36
N SER A 99 -0.60 -15.99 -6.55
CA SER A 99 -1.88 -16.68 -6.69
C SER A 99 -1.72 -18.15 -6.33
N MET A 100 -2.64 -18.66 -5.52
CA MET A 100 -2.66 -20.07 -5.15
C MET A 100 -3.94 -20.70 -5.66
N PRO A 101 -3.84 -21.75 -6.48
CA PRO A 101 -5.05 -22.43 -6.93
C PRO A 101 -5.74 -23.16 -5.80
N SER A 102 -7.07 -23.10 -5.79
CA SER A 102 -7.87 -23.84 -4.83
C SER A 102 -8.01 -25.29 -5.31
N THR A 103 -7.95 -26.24 -4.35
CA THR A 103 -8.24 -27.65 -4.63
C THR A 103 -9.73 -27.93 -4.62
N VAL A 104 -10.54 -26.96 -4.21
CA VAL A 104 -12.01 -27.07 -4.17
C VAL A 104 -12.57 -26.25 -5.34
N PRO A 105 -13.24 -26.89 -6.32
CA PRO A 105 -13.66 -26.20 -7.53
C PRO A 105 -14.60 -25.01 -7.32
N GLU A 106 -15.38 -25.02 -6.25
CA GLU A 106 -16.32 -23.95 -5.95
C GLU A 106 -15.70 -22.76 -5.23
N ARG A 107 -14.41 -22.84 -4.90
CA ARG A 107 -13.73 -21.77 -4.20
C ARG A 107 -12.80 -21.01 -5.11
N ASP A 108 -12.72 -19.72 -4.88
CA ASP A 108 -11.80 -18.86 -5.61
C ASP A 108 -10.36 -19.17 -5.24
N ASN A 109 -9.45 -18.68 -6.05
CA ASN A 109 -8.03 -18.79 -5.78
C ASN A 109 -7.67 -18.02 -4.53
N TYR A 110 -6.67 -18.53 -3.84
CA TYR A 110 -6.09 -17.84 -2.71
C TYR A 110 -4.86 -17.05 -3.17
N MET A 111 -4.62 -15.94 -2.49
CA MET A 111 -3.39 -15.18 -2.67
C MET A 111 -2.47 -15.45 -1.49
N MET A 112 -1.19 -15.64 -1.79
CA MET A 112 -0.18 -15.84 -0.76
C MET A 112 0.79 -14.66 -0.81
N TYR A 113 1.20 -14.18 0.36
CA TYR A 113 2.19 -13.12 0.49
C TYR A 113 3.41 -13.69 1.19
N SER A 114 4.55 -13.66 0.51
CA SER A 114 5.77 -14.22 1.04
C SER A 114 6.97 -13.37 0.63
N SER A 115 8.09 -13.57 1.34
CA SER A 115 9.32 -12.84 1.06
C SER A 115 10.11 -13.39 -0.13
N LYS A 116 9.56 -14.38 -0.78
CA LYS A 116 10.20 -14.97 -1.96
C LYS A 116 9.30 -14.94 -3.16
#